data_ac90d4677c36976a8faab520ad849f76
#
_entry.id   ac90d4677c36976a8faab520ad849f76
#
_cell.length_a   1.000
_cell.length_b   1.000
_cell.length_c   1.000
_cell.angle_alpha   90.00
_cell.angle_beta   90.00
_cell.angle_gamma   90.00
#
_symmetry.space_group_name_H-M   'P 1'
#
loop_
_entity.id
_entity.type
_entity.pdbx_description
1 polymer ?
#
loop_
_entity_poly.entity_id
_entity_poly.type
_entity_poly.pdbx_seq_one_letter_code
_entity_poly.pdbx_strand_id
1 'polypeptide(L)'
;VNACKLACADDFIQTFPEKYNTFIERGGTNVSGGQKQRICIARALLKKPKILILDDSTSAVDTATDAKIRKAFAEEIPNTTKLIISQRISSVQNADKIIVLDNGKISGVGSHDELLNKNDIYTEIYEAQTKGSGDFDAKGEM
;
A
#
# COMPACT_ATOMS: atom_id res chain seq x y z
N VAL A 1 -15.32 13.19 -1.23
CA VAL A 1 -15.19 12.82 0.20
C VAL A 1 -14.99 11.30 0.32
N ASN A 2 -15.92 10.44 -0.14
CA ASN A 2 -15.82 8.98 0.10
C ASN A 2 -14.51 8.35 -0.39
N ALA A 3 -14.09 8.64 -1.62
CA ALA A 3 -12.82 8.15 -2.15
C ALA A 3 -11.60 8.56 -1.30
N CYS A 4 -11.64 9.76 -0.68
CA CYS A 4 -10.58 10.22 0.20
C CYS A 4 -10.58 9.47 1.55
N LYS A 5 -11.76 9.11 2.05
CA LYS A 5 -11.86 8.27 3.26
C LYS A 5 -11.28 6.89 3.03
N LEU A 6 -11.62 6.24 1.90
CA LEU A 6 -11.07 4.94 1.50
C LEU A 6 -9.54 4.98 1.34
N ALA A 7 -9.00 6.08 0.84
CA ALA A 7 -7.56 6.30 0.68
C ALA A 7 -6.88 6.85 1.96
N CYS A 8 -7.57 6.93 3.10
CA CYS A 8 -7.09 7.58 4.33
C CYS A 8 -6.57 9.01 4.11
N ALA A 9 -7.17 9.73 3.16
CA ALA A 9 -6.77 11.09 2.82
C ALA A 9 -7.65 12.15 3.50
N ASP A 10 -8.86 11.81 3.92
CA ASP A 10 -9.82 12.76 4.51
C ASP A 10 -9.26 13.43 5.77
N ASP A 11 -8.66 12.65 6.67
CA ASP A 11 -8.18 13.14 7.96
C ASP A 11 -7.19 14.31 7.80
N PHE A 12 -6.17 14.16 6.95
CA PHE A 12 -5.22 15.25 6.75
C PHE A 12 -5.79 16.39 5.89
N ILE A 13 -6.70 16.10 4.95
CA ILE A 13 -7.36 17.15 4.16
C ILE A 13 -8.16 18.07 5.08
N GLN A 14 -8.82 17.53 6.10
CA GLN A 14 -9.57 18.33 7.08
C GLN A 14 -8.68 19.24 7.93
N THR A 15 -7.37 18.98 8.03
CA THR A 15 -6.42 19.84 8.75
C THR A 15 -5.97 21.07 7.93
N PHE A 16 -6.19 21.07 6.62
CA PHE A 16 -5.85 22.23 5.80
C PHE A 16 -6.80 23.40 6.05
N PRO A 17 -6.34 24.67 5.97
CA PRO A 17 -7.19 25.82 6.18
C PRO A 17 -8.44 25.84 5.28
N GLU A 18 -8.27 25.50 4.02
CA GLU A 18 -9.36 25.45 3.03
C GLU A 18 -9.90 24.04 2.79
N LYS A 19 -9.46 23.06 3.57
CA LYS A 19 -9.90 21.66 3.50
C LYS A 19 -9.85 21.12 2.06
N TYR A 20 -10.98 20.66 1.53
CA TYR A 20 -11.09 20.15 0.16
C TYR A 20 -10.92 21.23 -0.94
N ASN A 21 -10.97 22.50 -0.58
CA ASN A 21 -10.74 23.62 -1.51
C ASN A 21 -9.26 24.02 -1.54
N THR A 22 -8.41 23.40 -0.73
CA THR A 22 -6.98 23.67 -0.70
C THR A 22 -6.36 23.44 -2.07
N PHE A 23 -5.69 24.47 -2.59
CA PHE A 23 -4.97 24.38 -3.84
C PHE A 23 -3.74 23.47 -3.68
N ILE A 24 -3.65 22.43 -4.50
CA ILE A 24 -2.46 21.57 -4.57
C ILE A 24 -1.57 22.08 -5.70
N GLU A 25 -0.36 22.49 -5.34
CA GLU A 25 0.61 23.00 -6.29
C GLU A 25 1.02 21.97 -7.34
N ARG A 26 1.54 22.45 -8.46
CA ARG A 26 2.03 21.57 -9.53
C ARG A 26 3.12 20.63 -8.98
N GLY A 27 2.90 19.32 -9.15
CA GLY A 27 3.79 18.30 -8.60
C GLY A 27 3.55 17.99 -7.12
N GLY A 28 2.61 18.65 -6.44
CA GLY A 28 2.27 18.40 -5.03
C GLY A 28 3.39 18.81 -4.08
N THR A 29 4.03 19.96 -4.33
CA THR A 29 5.16 20.46 -3.53
C THR A 29 4.73 20.91 -2.13
N ASN A 30 3.45 21.23 -1.95
CA ASN A 30 2.86 21.65 -0.69
C ASN A 30 2.20 20.52 0.11
N VAL A 31 2.44 19.26 -0.27
CA VAL A 31 1.98 18.06 0.46
C VAL A 31 3.10 17.02 0.60
N SER A 32 3.07 16.23 1.66
CA SER A 32 4.06 15.15 1.85
C SER A 32 3.92 14.05 0.79
N GLY A 33 4.99 13.24 0.61
CA GLY A 33 4.96 12.10 -0.32
C GLY A 33 3.80 11.13 -0.04
N GLY A 34 3.58 10.77 1.21
CA GLY A 34 2.48 9.88 1.61
C GLY A 34 1.10 10.53 1.44
N GLN A 35 0.96 11.85 1.67
CA GLN A 35 -0.27 12.59 1.38
C GLN A 35 -0.56 12.60 -0.12
N LYS A 36 0.46 12.85 -0.94
CA LYS A 36 0.35 12.83 -2.40
C LYS A 36 -0.07 11.47 -2.92
N GLN A 37 0.53 10.38 -2.44
CA GLN A 37 0.14 9.02 -2.81
C GLN A 37 -1.32 8.73 -2.47
N ARG A 38 -1.76 9.07 -1.26
CA ARG A 38 -3.16 8.89 -0.83
C ARG A 38 -4.15 9.70 -1.68
N ILE A 39 -3.81 10.93 -2.06
CA ILE A 39 -4.62 11.74 -2.99
C ILE A 39 -4.69 11.06 -4.37
N CYS A 40 -3.58 10.52 -4.88
CA CYS A 40 -3.56 9.80 -6.16
C CYS A 40 -4.44 8.55 -6.13
N ILE A 41 -4.41 7.78 -5.03
CA ILE A 41 -5.30 6.64 -4.81
C ILE A 41 -6.77 7.10 -4.81
N ALA A 42 -7.10 8.14 -4.05
CA ALA A 42 -8.46 8.69 -4.01
C ALA A 42 -8.94 9.12 -5.40
N ARG A 43 -8.08 9.74 -6.19
CA ARG A 43 -8.38 10.15 -7.57
C ARG A 43 -8.68 8.96 -8.47
N ALA A 44 -7.94 7.86 -8.34
CA ALA A 44 -8.22 6.64 -9.10
C ALA A 44 -9.57 6.02 -8.71
N LEU A 45 -9.90 6.00 -7.42
CA LEU A 45 -11.16 5.47 -6.88
C LEU A 45 -12.39 6.26 -7.33
N LEU A 46 -12.26 7.57 -7.60
CA LEU A 46 -13.38 8.40 -8.09
C LEU A 46 -13.98 7.87 -9.39
N LYS A 47 -13.20 7.19 -10.23
CA LYS A 47 -13.66 6.60 -11.49
C LYS A 47 -14.44 5.29 -11.30
N LYS A 48 -14.57 4.79 -10.08
CA LYS A 48 -15.20 3.50 -9.75
C LYS A 48 -14.70 2.38 -10.69
N PRO A 49 -13.39 2.13 -10.77
CA PRO A 49 -12.81 1.23 -11.75
C PRO A 49 -13.21 -0.22 -11.46
N LYS A 50 -13.33 -1.03 -12.50
CA LYS A 50 -13.43 -2.50 -12.37
C LYS A 50 -12.08 -3.14 -12.07
N ILE A 51 -10.99 -2.52 -12.54
CA ILE A 51 -9.60 -2.94 -12.30
C ILE A 51 -8.84 -1.74 -11.75
N LEU A 52 -8.25 -1.88 -10.59
CA LEU A 52 -7.41 -0.88 -9.91
C LEU A 52 -5.97 -1.38 -9.91
N ILE A 53 -5.07 -0.64 -10.55
CA ILE A 53 -3.64 -0.93 -10.57
C ILE A 53 -2.94 0.02 -9.62
N LEU A 54 -2.21 -0.54 -8.65
CA LEU A 54 -1.45 0.15 -7.61
C LEU A 54 0.02 -0.23 -7.76
N ASP A 55 0.76 0.60 -8.50
CA ASP A 55 2.19 0.43 -8.72
C ASP A 55 2.96 1.28 -7.71
N ASP A 56 3.51 0.61 -6.71
CA ASP A 56 4.25 1.20 -5.57
C ASP A 56 3.54 2.41 -4.92
N SER A 57 2.20 2.39 -4.97
CA SER A 57 1.36 3.55 -4.66
C SER A 57 1.29 3.90 -3.17
N THR A 58 1.87 3.07 -2.30
CA THR A 58 1.92 3.27 -0.85
C THR A 58 3.34 3.24 -0.29
N SER A 59 4.37 3.32 -1.12
CA SER A 59 5.78 3.25 -0.70
C SER A 59 6.18 4.34 0.30
N ALA A 60 5.62 5.54 0.16
CA ALA A 60 5.82 6.66 1.08
C ALA A 60 4.75 6.76 2.19
N VAL A 61 3.83 5.78 2.27
CA VAL A 61 2.80 5.69 3.31
C VAL A 61 3.32 4.77 4.41
N ASP A 62 3.08 5.12 5.68
CA ASP A 62 3.43 4.27 6.81
C ASP A 62 2.63 2.96 6.79
N THR A 63 3.19 1.93 7.41
CA THR A 63 2.63 0.57 7.39
C THR A 63 1.21 0.50 7.99
N ALA A 64 0.93 1.26 9.04
CA ALA A 64 -0.38 1.25 9.68
C ALA A 64 -1.46 1.88 8.78
N THR A 65 -1.13 2.97 8.11
CA THR A 65 -2.02 3.63 7.14
C THR A 65 -2.21 2.76 5.89
N ASP A 66 -1.16 2.11 5.39
CA ASP A 66 -1.25 1.17 4.25
C ASP A 66 -2.19 0.01 4.58
N ALA A 67 -2.08 -0.58 5.78
CA ALA A 67 -2.99 -1.63 6.24
C ALA A 67 -4.46 -1.17 6.29
N LYS A 68 -4.73 0.06 6.75
CA LYS A 68 -6.09 0.64 6.74
C LYS A 68 -6.65 0.80 5.33
N ILE A 69 -5.83 1.28 4.39
CA ILE A 69 -6.23 1.42 2.98
C ILE A 69 -6.60 0.05 2.39
N ARG A 70 -5.81 -0.99 2.66
CA ARG A 70 -6.08 -2.34 2.17
C ARG A 70 -7.33 -2.94 2.76
N LYS A 71 -7.54 -2.74 4.07
CA LYS A 71 -8.77 -3.15 4.73
C LYS A 71 -9.98 -2.47 4.09
N ALA A 72 -9.93 -1.16 3.88
CA ALA A 72 -10.98 -0.41 3.21
C ALA A 72 -11.25 -0.94 1.77
N PHE A 73 -10.20 -1.32 1.03
CA PHE A 73 -10.37 -1.92 -0.30
C PHE A 73 -11.07 -3.28 -0.26
N ALA A 74 -10.78 -4.11 0.75
CA ALA A 74 -11.43 -5.40 0.89
C ALA A 74 -12.93 -5.27 1.24
N GLU A 75 -13.26 -4.32 2.11
CA GLU A 75 -14.61 -4.13 2.64
C GLU A 75 -15.51 -3.31 1.69
N GLU A 76 -14.99 -2.22 1.12
CA GLU A 76 -15.79 -1.21 0.42
C GLU A 76 -15.80 -1.37 -1.11
N ILE A 77 -14.78 -2.02 -1.67
CA ILE A 77 -14.68 -2.29 -3.11
C ILE A 77 -14.34 -3.76 -3.41
N PRO A 78 -15.08 -4.73 -2.83
CA PRO A 78 -14.76 -6.16 -2.98
C PRO A 78 -14.82 -6.62 -4.44
N ASN A 79 -15.69 -6.06 -5.25
CA ASN A 79 -15.88 -6.43 -6.66
C ASN A 79 -14.90 -5.76 -7.63
N THR A 80 -13.93 -4.98 -7.13
CA THR A 80 -12.88 -4.38 -7.95
C THR A 80 -11.67 -5.31 -7.95
N THR A 81 -11.20 -5.74 -9.12
CA THR A 81 -9.92 -6.45 -9.24
C THR A 81 -8.78 -5.50 -8.90
N LYS A 82 -7.91 -5.88 -7.95
CA LYS A 82 -6.79 -5.07 -7.52
C LYS A 82 -5.49 -5.75 -7.94
N LEU A 83 -4.71 -5.08 -8.78
CA LEU A 83 -3.35 -5.45 -9.11
C LEU A 83 -2.40 -4.57 -8.30
N ILE A 84 -1.71 -5.18 -7.35
CA ILE A 84 -0.84 -4.47 -6.41
C ILE A 84 0.60 -4.85 -6.71
N ILE A 85 1.43 -3.88 -7.05
CA ILE A 85 2.85 -4.04 -7.26
C ILE A 85 3.55 -3.38 -6.07
N SER A 86 4.30 -4.16 -5.30
CA SER A 86 4.98 -3.67 -4.11
C SER A 86 6.20 -4.51 -3.78
N GLN A 87 7.21 -3.87 -3.23
CA GLN A 87 8.38 -4.53 -2.65
C GLN A 87 8.12 -4.97 -1.20
N ARG A 88 7.06 -4.46 -0.56
CA ARG A 88 6.69 -4.82 0.82
C ARG A 88 5.79 -6.03 0.83
N ILE A 89 6.23 -7.12 1.46
CA ILE A 89 5.40 -8.33 1.60
C ILE A 89 4.13 -8.05 2.42
N SER A 90 4.23 -7.25 3.47
CA SER A 90 3.05 -6.82 4.26
C SER A 90 1.95 -6.17 3.42
N SER A 91 2.29 -5.64 2.26
CA SER A 91 1.36 -5.04 1.33
C SER A 91 0.62 -6.04 0.45
N VAL A 92 1.15 -7.24 0.26
CA VAL A 92 0.62 -8.25 -0.68
C VAL A 92 0.27 -9.57 -0.02
N GLN A 93 0.69 -9.82 1.22
CA GLN A 93 0.51 -11.12 1.91
C GLN A 93 -0.94 -11.60 2.02
N ASN A 94 -1.91 -10.67 2.02
CA ASN A 94 -3.33 -10.99 2.07
C ASN A 94 -4.01 -10.99 0.69
N ALA A 95 -3.24 -10.97 -0.40
CA ALA A 95 -3.79 -11.08 -1.75
C ALA A 95 -4.21 -12.52 -2.05
N ASP A 96 -5.28 -12.68 -2.84
CA ASP A 96 -5.77 -13.99 -3.27
C ASP A 96 -4.70 -14.77 -4.06
N LYS A 97 -3.83 -14.05 -4.76
CA LYS A 97 -2.74 -14.61 -5.55
C LYS A 97 -1.56 -13.63 -5.58
N ILE A 98 -0.37 -14.15 -5.32
CA ILE A 98 0.89 -13.43 -5.38
C ILE A 98 1.72 -14.01 -6.54
N ILE A 99 2.31 -13.14 -7.34
CA ILE A 99 3.25 -13.48 -8.41
C ILE A 99 4.61 -12.93 -8.01
N VAL A 100 5.59 -13.82 -7.85
CA VAL A 100 6.99 -13.46 -7.57
C VAL A 100 7.73 -13.31 -8.89
N LEU A 101 8.32 -12.14 -9.11
CA LEU A 101 9.13 -11.85 -10.29
C LEU A 101 10.62 -11.80 -9.91
N ASP A 102 11.44 -12.48 -10.68
CA ASP A 102 12.89 -12.42 -10.56
C ASP A 102 13.52 -12.32 -11.96
N ASN A 103 14.42 -11.35 -12.14
CA ASN A 103 15.13 -11.11 -13.41
C ASN A 103 14.20 -11.10 -14.65
N GLY A 104 13.00 -10.49 -14.50
CA GLY A 104 12.00 -10.37 -15.57
C GLY A 104 11.23 -11.66 -15.88
N LYS A 105 11.35 -12.69 -15.03
CA LYS A 105 10.64 -13.98 -15.17
C LYS A 105 9.80 -14.24 -13.92
N ILE A 106 8.75 -15.05 -14.09
CA ILE A 106 7.95 -15.54 -12.96
C ILE A 106 8.76 -16.63 -12.25
N SER A 107 9.10 -16.36 -10.98
CA SER A 107 9.77 -17.31 -10.09
C SER A 107 8.76 -18.18 -9.33
N GLY A 108 7.59 -17.64 -8.98
CA GLY A 108 6.57 -18.37 -8.26
C GLY A 108 5.21 -17.70 -8.35
N VAL A 109 4.16 -18.51 -8.16
CA VAL A 109 2.76 -18.05 -8.09
C VAL A 109 2.05 -18.84 -7.02
N GLY A 110 1.38 -18.17 -6.09
CA GLY A 110 0.64 -18.84 -5.01
C GLY A 110 0.08 -17.85 -3.99
N SER A 111 -0.48 -18.38 -2.90
CA SER A 111 -0.79 -17.62 -1.70
C SER A 111 0.48 -17.32 -0.90
N HIS A 112 0.38 -16.49 0.12
CA HIS A 112 1.47 -16.20 1.06
C HIS A 112 2.08 -17.48 1.65
N ASP A 113 1.24 -18.34 2.21
CA ASP A 113 1.67 -19.58 2.87
C ASP A 113 2.29 -20.58 1.88
N GLU A 114 1.75 -20.69 0.67
CA GLU A 114 2.32 -21.55 -0.37
C GLU A 114 3.71 -21.08 -0.80
N LEU A 115 3.91 -19.77 -0.94
CA LEU A 115 5.18 -19.20 -1.37
C LEU A 115 6.24 -19.27 -0.29
N LEU A 116 5.89 -19.09 0.99
CA LEU A 116 6.81 -19.29 2.12
C LEU A 116 7.36 -20.73 2.18
N ASN A 117 6.59 -21.71 1.72
CA ASN A 117 7.00 -23.10 1.75
C ASN A 117 7.70 -23.58 0.47
N LYS A 118 7.60 -22.84 -0.64
CA LYS A 118 7.98 -23.33 -1.97
C LYS A 118 8.85 -22.38 -2.79
N ASN A 119 9.06 -21.14 -2.35
CA ASN A 119 9.80 -20.13 -3.10
C ASN A 119 10.85 -19.45 -2.23
N ASP A 120 12.11 -19.81 -2.44
CA ASP A 120 13.23 -19.32 -1.64
C ASP A 120 13.37 -17.79 -1.70
N ILE A 121 13.17 -17.18 -2.88
CA ILE A 121 13.25 -15.72 -3.06
C ILE A 121 12.19 -15.02 -2.19
N TYR A 122 10.95 -15.52 -2.22
CA TYR A 122 9.87 -14.95 -1.42
C TYR A 122 10.16 -15.08 0.07
N THR A 123 10.66 -16.23 0.50
CA THR A 123 11.03 -16.51 1.89
C THR A 123 12.15 -15.60 2.37
N GLU A 124 13.23 -15.43 1.58
CA GLU A 124 14.33 -14.53 1.89
C GLU A 124 13.87 -13.08 2.08
N ILE A 125 13.02 -12.57 1.17
CA ILE A 125 12.47 -11.21 1.26
C ILE A 125 11.60 -11.07 2.52
N TYR A 126 10.76 -12.06 2.82
CA TYR A 126 9.90 -12.06 4.01
C TYR A 126 10.72 -12.02 5.29
N GLU A 127 11.72 -12.89 5.41
CA GLU A 127 12.60 -12.93 6.57
C GLU A 127 13.39 -11.64 6.76
N ALA A 128 13.93 -11.07 5.67
CA ALA A 128 14.67 -9.81 5.72
C ALA A 128 13.79 -8.65 6.23
N GLN A 129 12.52 -8.60 5.80
CA GLN A 129 11.59 -7.56 6.22
C GLN A 129 11.05 -7.77 7.64
N THR A 130 10.95 -9.02 8.09
CA THR A 130 10.43 -9.35 9.43
C THR A 130 11.52 -9.21 10.50
N LYS A 131 12.74 -9.63 10.20
CA LYS A 131 13.89 -9.50 11.13
C LYS A 131 14.36 -8.03 11.29
N GLY A 132 14.25 -7.22 10.23
CA GLY A 132 14.60 -5.80 10.27
C GLY A 132 13.66 -4.93 11.12
N SER A 133 12.44 -5.38 11.40
CA SER A 133 11.49 -4.67 12.27
C SER A 133 11.66 -4.97 13.76
N GLY A 134 12.42 -6.01 14.12
CA GLY A 134 12.63 -6.43 15.51
C GLY A 134 13.83 -5.78 16.23
N ASP A 135 14.75 -5.15 15.50
CA ASP A 135 16.00 -4.63 16.09
C ASP A 135 15.92 -3.17 16.61
N PHE A 136 14.82 -2.49 16.42
CA PHE A 136 14.64 -1.10 16.89
C PHE A 136 14.02 -0.97 18.29
N ASP A 137 13.35 -2.01 18.80
CA ASP A 137 12.73 -1.97 20.14
C ASP A 137 13.64 -2.46 21.27
N ALA A 138 14.84 -2.98 20.96
CA ALA A 138 15.75 -3.55 21.97
C ALA A 138 16.87 -2.61 22.47
N LYS A 139 16.87 -1.33 22.08
CA LYS A 139 17.89 -0.34 22.52
C LYS A 139 17.31 0.91 23.19
N GLY A 140 16.26 0.75 23.98
CA GLY A 140 15.60 1.84 24.71
C GLY A 140 15.45 1.63 26.20
N GLU A 141 16.30 0.79 26.85
CA GLU A 141 16.40 0.74 28.32
C GLU A 141 17.86 0.54 28.74
N MET A 142 18.55 1.63 29.00
CA MET A 142 19.55 1.81 30.07
C MET A 142 19.67 3.29 30.39
#